data_1e8f615ce67df0b01a2aa4b783c9d01e
#
_entry.id   1e8f615ce67df0b01a2aa4b783c9d01e
#
_cell.length_a   1.000
_cell.length_b   1.000
_cell.length_c   1.000
_cell.angle_alpha   90.00
_cell.angle_beta   90.00
_cell.angle_gamma   90.00
#
_symmetry.space_group_name_H-M   'P 1'
#
loop_
_entity.id
_entity.type
_entity.pdbx_description
1 polymer ?
#
loop_
_entity_poly.entity_id
_entity_poly.type
_entity_poly.pdbx_seq_one_letter_code
_entity_poly.pdbx_strand_id
1 'polypeptide(L)'
;MDDTGEPVHGAVDAVLFDFTGVLTGSPWAAIGGIGDKDGLSHDEVLEFMLGPYDQDTDHPMHQLERGEIELMAYVTDVQARADAAGLELDFQRLRTLMSDLPVYDQIVERIRALRAAGLRTALITNNIREAGDQWRAKVPLDELFDVVIDSSAVGLRKPNP
;
A
#
# COMPACT_ATOMS: atom_id res chain seq x y z
N MET A 1 5.08 32.28 8.05
CA MET A 1 5.94 33.07 8.94
C MET A 1 5.03 33.95 9.77
N ASP A 2 5.20 33.97 11.07
CA ASP A 2 4.50 34.91 11.92
C ASP A 2 5.10 36.35 11.78
N ASP A 3 4.53 37.32 12.48
CA ASP A 3 4.98 38.71 12.45
C ASP A 3 6.45 38.92 12.94
N THR A 4 7.11 37.86 13.45
CA THR A 4 8.50 37.87 13.91
C THR A 4 9.46 37.25 12.89
N GLY A 5 8.94 36.72 11.78
CA GLY A 5 9.73 36.03 10.73
C GLY A 5 10.16 34.63 11.11
N GLU A 6 9.68 34.10 12.23
CA GLU A 6 9.87 32.70 12.62
C GLU A 6 8.93 31.78 11.85
N PRO A 7 9.38 30.56 11.52
CA PRO A 7 8.46 29.57 10.92
C PRO A 7 7.34 29.29 11.92
N VAL A 8 6.08 29.59 11.53
CA VAL A 8 4.91 29.18 12.30
C VAL A 8 4.88 27.66 12.26
N HIS A 9 5.39 27.03 13.29
CA HIS A 9 5.07 25.64 13.58
C HIS A 9 3.60 25.60 14.01
N GLY A 10 2.69 25.48 13.02
CA GLY A 10 1.31 25.18 13.30
C GLY A 10 1.27 23.91 14.16
N ALA A 11 0.50 23.94 15.25
CA ALA A 11 0.31 22.74 16.05
C ALA A 11 -0.21 21.63 15.13
N VAL A 12 0.47 20.49 15.11
CA VAL A 12 -0.01 19.29 14.39
C VAL A 12 -1.07 18.64 15.28
N ASP A 13 -2.30 18.58 14.81
CA ASP A 13 -3.43 18.00 15.55
C ASP A 13 -3.63 16.51 15.21
N ALA A 14 -3.18 16.09 14.02
CA ALA A 14 -3.36 14.72 13.53
C ALA A 14 -2.17 14.27 12.67
N VAL A 15 -1.94 12.95 12.66
CA VAL A 15 -0.95 12.29 11.81
C VAL A 15 -1.62 11.19 11.01
N LEU A 16 -1.40 11.19 9.70
CA LEU A 16 -1.91 10.18 8.79
C LEU A 16 -0.78 9.22 8.42
N PHE A 17 -1.07 7.94 8.46
CA PHE A 17 -0.12 6.86 8.15
C PHE A 17 -0.58 6.08 6.93
N ASP A 18 0.38 5.55 6.17
CA ASP A 18 0.15 4.44 5.26
C ASP A 18 0.42 3.12 6.00
N PHE A 19 -0.02 2.00 5.43
CA PHE A 19 0.19 0.67 6.03
C PHE A 19 1.42 -0.02 5.44
N THR A 20 1.36 -0.34 4.16
CA THR A 20 2.40 -1.13 3.47
C THR A 20 3.62 -0.27 3.18
N GLY A 21 4.78 -0.70 3.65
CA GLY A 21 6.02 0.06 3.53
C GLY A 21 6.22 1.14 4.62
N VAL A 22 5.23 1.34 5.51
CA VAL A 22 5.31 2.25 6.66
C VAL A 22 5.16 1.48 7.96
N LEU A 23 4.02 0.83 8.20
CA LEU A 23 3.83 -0.05 9.35
C LEU A 23 4.41 -1.45 9.12
N THR A 24 4.49 -1.86 7.86
CA THR A 24 5.08 -3.15 7.46
C THR A 24 6.25 -2.96 6.52
N GLY A 25 6.97 -4.05 6.24
CA GLY A 25 7.98 -4.08 5.20
C GLY A 25 7.44 -3.63 3.83
N SER A 26 8.33 -3.09 3.00
CA SER A 26 8.00 -2.67 1.64
C SER A 26 7.93 -3.88 0.71
N PRO A 27 6.89 -4.04 -0.10
CA PRO A 27 6.79 -5.12 -1.08
C PRO A 27 7.59 -4.85 -2.37
N TRP A 28 8.07 -3.65 -2.58
CA TRP A 28 8.65 -3.22 -3.86
C TRP A 28 9.79 -4.11 -4.35
N ALA A 29 10.74 -4.43 -3.47
CA ALA A 29 11.84 -5.31 -3.81
C ALA A 29 11.37 -6.74 -4.16
N ALA A 30 10.33 -7.21 -3.48
CA ALA A 30 9.74 -8.51 -3.74
C ALA A 30 9.04 -8.55 -5.10
N ILE A 31 8.23 -7.54 -5.41
CA ILE A 31 7.50 -7.41 -6.68
C ILE A 31 8.49 -7.23 -7.82
N GLY A 32 9.44 -6.29 -7.70
CA GLY A 32 10.45 -6.06 -8.75
C GLY A 32 11.27 -7.29 -9.09
N GLY A 33 11.62 -8.09 -8.07
CA GLY A 33 12.46 -9.30 -8.26
C GLY A 33 11.76 -10.50 -8.90
N ILE A 34 10.44 -10.47 -9.17
CA ILE A 34 9.77 -11.58 -9.86
C ILE A 34 10.07 -11.62 -11.36
N GLY A 35 10.57 -10.54 -11.96
CA GLY A 35 10.96 -10.44 -13.36
C GLY A 35 12.45 -10.69 -13.63
N ASP A 36 13.26 -11.01 -12.61
CA ASP A 36 14.72 -11.18 -12.76
C ASP A 36 15.10 -12.23 -13.80
N LYS A 37 14.31 -13.29 -13.95
CA LYS A 37 14.54 -14.37 -14.92
C LYS A 37 14.37 -13.93 -16.37
N ASP A 38 13.52 -12.93 -16.59
CA ASP A 38 13.17 -12.41 -17.92
C ASP A 38 14.05 -11.22 -18.32
N GLY A 39 14.97 -10.82 -17.43
CA GLY A 39 15.90 -9.71 -17.66
C GLY A 39 15.23 -8.33 -17.58
N LEU A 40 14.05 -8.26 -16.97
CA LEU A 40 13.36 -6.99 -16.71
C LEU A 40 14.01 -6.26 -15.53
N SER A 41 14.08 -4.94 -15.62
CA SER A 41 14.42 -4.11 -14.48
C SER A 41 13.28 -4.13 -13.43
N HIS A 42 13.62 -3.86 -12.18
CA HIS A 42 12.64 -3.73 -11.11
C HIS A 42 11.52 -2.73 -11.45
N ASP A 43 11.89 -1.59 -12.05
CA ASP A 43 10.93 -0.55 -12.39
C ASP A 43 9.94 -1.01 -13.48
N GLU A 44 10.43 -1.73 -14.50
CA GLU A 44 9.57 -2.31 -15.55
C GLU A 44 8.57 -3.31 -14.97
N VAL A 45 9.00 -4.16 -14.03
CA VAL A 45 8.11 -5.10 -13.34
C VAL A 45 7.08 -4.36 -12.49
N LEU A 46 7.51 -3.35 -11.73
CA LEU A 46 6.61 -2.56 -10.90
C LEU A 46 5.56 -1.85 -11.76
N GLU A 47 5.95 -1.21 -12.85
CA GLU A 47 5.01 -0.55 -13.77
C GLU A 47 4.06 -1.55 -14.41
N PHE A 48 4.56 -2.71 -14.83
CA PHE A 48 3.75 -3.77 -15.41
C PHE A 48 2.69 -4.33 -14.45
N MET A 49 3.09 -4.55 -13.18
CA MET A 49 2.23 -5.15 -12.15
C MET A 49 1.30 -4.14 -11.50
N LEU A 50 1.80 -2.93 -11.23
CA LEU A 50 1.11 -1.96 -10.38
C LEU A 50 0.55 -0.77 -11.16
N GLY A 51 1.05 -0.55 -12.39
CA GLY A 51 0.77 0.68 -13.14
C GLY A 51 1.55 1.89 -12.62
N PRO A 52 1.29 3.08 -13.18
CA PRO A 52 1.95 4.29 -12.75
C PRO A 52 1.62 4.62 -11.29
N TYR A 53 2.66 4.90 -10.51
CA TYR A 53 2.50 5.10 -9.06
C TYR A 53 1.90 6.47 -8.70
N ASP A 54 2.19 7.48 -9.52
CA ASP A 54 1.84 8.89 -9.29
C ASP A 54 0.48 9.31 -9.87
N GLN A 55 -0.26 8.36 -10.45
CA GLN A 55 -1.55 8.59 -11.09
C GLN A 55 -2.54 7.49 -10.72
N ASP A 56 -3.83 7.85 -10.69
CA ASP A 56 -4.93 6.89 -10.69
C ASP A 56 -5.43 6.71 -12.12
N THR A 57 -5.39 5.47 -12.63
CA THR A 57 -5.70 5.12 -14.02
C THR A 57 -6.61 3.91 -14.09
N ASP A 58 -6.92 3.46 -15.33
CA ASP A 58 -7.64 2.20 -15.57
C ASP A 58 -6.73 0.95 -15.53
N HIS A 59 -5.52 1.06 -14.96
CA HIS A 59 -4.66 -0.11 -14.78
C HIS A 59 -5.36 -1.14 -13.89
N PRO A 60 -5.29 -2.46 -14.19
CA PRO A 60 -5.99 -3.50 -13.41
C PRO A 60 -5.71 -3.47 -11.91
N MET A 61 -4.48 -3.14 -11.49
CA MET A 61 -4.16 -2.98 -10.07
C MET A 61 -4.93 -1.80 -9.45
N HIS A 62 -5.06 -0.68 -10.17
CA HIS A 62 -5.79 0.48 -9.68
C HIS A 62 -7.29 0.17 -9.52
N GLN A 63 -7.87 -0.56 -10.48
CA GLN A 63 -9.25 -1.04 -10.38
C GLN A 63 -9.44 -2.01 -9.21
N LEU A 64 -8.46 -2.91 -8.99
CA LEU A 64 -8.45 -3.83 -7.85
C LEU A 64 -8.38 -3.08 -6.51
N GLU A 65 -7.51 -2.09 -6.39
CA GLU A 65 -7.38 -1.25 -5.20
C GLU A 65 -8.60 -0.37 -4.94
N ARG A 66 -9.36 0.00 -5.97
CA ARG A 66 -10.67 0.65 -5.83
C ARG A 66 -11.82 -0.34 -5.59
N GLY A 67 -11.53 -1.66 -5.58
CA GLY A 67 -12.53 -2.70 -5.40
C GLY A 67 -13.52 -2.84 -6.58
N GLU A 68 -13.15 -2.37 -7.77
CA GLU A 68 -13.94 -2.45 -8.99
C GLU A 68 -13.86 -3.83 -9.64
N ILE A 69 -12.75 -4.52 -9.48
CA ILE A 69 -12.53 -5.89 -9.94
C ILE A 69 -12.09 -6.79 -8.77
N GLU A 70 -12.23 -8.09 -8.93
CA GLU A 70 -11.74 -9.09 -7.98
C GLU A 70 -10.28 -9.48 -8.26
N LEU A 71 -9.57 -9.98 -7.26
CA LEU A 71 -8.18 -10.42 -7.36
C LEU A 71 -7.95 -11.41 -8.52
N MET A 72 -8.88 -12.36 -8.73
CA MET A 72 -8.73 -13.34 -9.81
C MET A 72 -8.86 -12.71 -11.20
N ALA A 73 -9.66 -11.66 -11.36
CA ALA A 73 -9.73 -10.91 -12.62
C ALA A 73 -8.40 -10.19 -12.89
N TYR A 74 -7.83 -9.52 -11.88
CA TYR A 74 -6.51 -8.92 -11.96
C TYR A 74 -5.42 -9.93 -12.33
N VAL A 75 -5.35 -11.08 -11.63
CA VAL A 75 -4.34 -12.11 -11.90
C VAL A 75 -4.47 -12.66 -13.33
N THR A 76 -5.71 -12.88 -13.80
CA THR A 76 -5.97 -13.37 -15.16
C THR A 76 -5.52 -12.36 -16.21
N ASP A 77 -5.82 -11.06 -16.02
CA ASP A 77 -5.41 -10.01 -16.96
C ASP A 77 -3.88 -9.86 -17.02
N VAL A 78 -3.24 -9.76 -15.85
CA VAL A 78 -1.78 -9.61 -15.77
C VAL A 78 -1.08 -10.83 -16.33
N GLN A 79 -1.58 -12.05 -16.07
CA GLN A 79 -1.03 -13.28 -16.67
C GLN A 79 -1.15 -13.27 -18.20
N ALA A 80 -2.32 -12.91 -18.74
CA ALA A 80 -2.51 -12.85 -20.19
C ALA A 80 -1.58 -11.81 -20.85
N ARG A 81 -1.34 -10.69 -20.20
CA ARG A 81 -0.39 -9.66 -20.66
C ARG A 81 1.06 -10.15 -20.59
N ALA A 82 1.40 -10.87 -19.52
CA ALA A 82 2.72 -11.47 -19.35
C ALA A 82 2.98 -12.53 -20.43
N ASP A 83 2.04 -13.43 -20.67
CA ASP A 83 2.12 -14.46 -21.73
C ASP A 83 2.31 -13.83 -23.11
N ALA A 84 1.57 -12.76 -23.42
CA ALA A 84 1.70 -12.02 -24.67
C ALA A 84 3.07 -11.32 -24.84
N ALA A 85 3.70 -10.95 -23.72
CA ALA A 85 5.03 -10.37 -23.68
C ALA A 85 6.16 -11.42 -23.57
N GLY A 86 5.83 -12.70 -23.42
CA GLY A 86 6.79 -13.79 -23.22
C GLY A 86 7.45 -13.79 -21.83
N LEU A 87 6.76 -13.27 -20.81
CA LEU A 87 7.25 -13.17 -19.44
C LEU A 87 6.70 -14.30 -18.57
N GLU A 88 7.51 -14.79 -17.65
CA GLU A 88 7.11 -15.77 -16.64
C GLU A 88 6.94 -15.09 -15.26
N LEU A 89 5.71 -14.84 -14.83
CA LEU A 89 5.41 -14.26 -13.51
C LEU A 89 5.07 -15.34 -12.48
N ASP A 90 5.81 -15.34 -11.38
CA ASP A 90 5.58 -16.27 -10.26
C ASP A 90 4.66 -15.64 -9.19
N PHE A 91 3.35 -15.68 -9.44
CA PHE A 91 2.34 -15.18 -8.49
C PHE A 91 2.32 -15.94 -7.16
N GLN A 92 2.72 -17.22 -7.14
CA GLN A 92 2.79 -17.98 -5.90
C GLN A 92 3.92 -17.45 -5.00
N ARG A 93 5.07 -17.17 -5.60
CA ARG A 93 6.20 -16.53 -4.91
C ARG A 93 5.79 -15.14 -4.41
N LEU A 94 5.13 -14.34 -5.26
CA LEU A 94 4.65 -13.01 -4.88
C LEU A 94 3.73 -13.08 -3.67
N ARG A 95 2.75 -13.97 -3.69
CA ARG A 95 1.82 -14.15 -2.55
C ARG A 95 2.55 -14.50 -1.26
N THR A 96 3.54 -15.41 -1.31
CA THR A 96 4.35 -15.77 -0.15
C THR A 96 5.10 -14.55 0.39
N LEU A 97 5.79 -13.82 -0.48
CA LEU A 97 6.55 -12.63 -0.10
C LEU A 97 5.66 -11.53 0.52
N MET A 98 4.45 -11.35 0.00
CA MET A 98 3.49 -10.38 0.54
C MET A 98 2.95 -10.77 1.91
N SER A 99 2.72 -12.08 2.15
CA SER A 99 2.25 -12.57 3.47
C SER A 99 3.29 -12.41 4.57
N ASP A 100 4.57 -12.53 4.22
CA ASP A 100 5.69 -12.57 5.15
C ASP A 100 6.27 -11.18 5.49
N LEU A 101 5.67 -10.09 4.96
CA LEU A 101 6.12 -8.74 5.29
C LEU A 101 6.05 -8.51 6.81
N PRO A 102 7.20 -8.18 7.45
CA PRO A 102 7.25 -7.96 8.89
C PRO A 102 6.51 -6.69 9.29
N VAL A 103 5.93 -6.68 10.48
CA VAL A 103 5.45 -5.45 11.11
C VAL A 103 6.62 -4.75 11.78
N TYR A 104 6.65 -3.43 11.69
CA TYR A 104 7.64 -2.61 12.38
C TYR A 104 7.12 -2.17 13.75
N ASP A 105 7.41 -2.98 14.77
CA ASP A 105 6.99 -2.70 16.17
C ASP A 105 7.36 -1.29 16.62
N GLN A 106 8.51 -0.79 16.22
CA GLN A 106 8.95 0.57 16.51
C GLN A 106 8.01 1.66 15.98
N ILE A 107 7.35 1.42 14.84
CA ILE A 107 6.35 2.34 14.29
C ILE A 107 5.06 2.25 15.10
N VAL A 108 4.64 1.04 15.44
CA VAL A 108 3.47 0.80 16.33
C VAL A 108 3.65 1.55 17.65
N GLU A 109 4.81 1.41 18.31
CA GLU A 109 5.11 2.12 19.55
C GLU A 109 5.14 3.65 19.36
N ARG A 110 5.63 4.13 18.21
CA ARG A 110 5.62 5.55 17.90
C ARG A 110 4.19 6.09 17.77
N ILE A 111 3.28 5.34 17.13
CA ILE A 111 1.86 5.71 17.02
C ILE A 111 1.23 5.79 18.41
N ARG A 112 1.48 4.82 19.27
CA ARG A 112 1.03 4.83 20.68
C ARG A 112 1.50 6.09 21.42
N ALA A 113 2.76 6.44 21.25
CA ALA A 113 3.32 7.64 21.87
C ALA A 113 2.66 8.95 21.36
N LEU A 114 2.37 9.04 20.05
CA LEU A 114 1.66 10.18 19.47
C LEU A 114 0.25 10.31 20.05
N ARG A 115 -0.49 9.21 20.16
CA ARG A 115 -1.82 9.19 20.77
C ARG A 115 -1.77 9.57 22.27
N ALA A 116 -0.79 9.05 23.00
CA ALA A 116 -0.59 9.42 24.41
C ALA A 116 -0.25 10.90 24.60
N ALA A 117 0.37 11.53 23.58
CA ALA A 117 0.63 12.98 23.54
C ALA A 117 -0.61 13.80 23.12
N GLY A 118 -1.75 13.17 22.83
CA GLY A 118 -3.02 13.82 22.50
C GLY A 118 -3.24 14.08 21.00
N LEU A 119 -2.36 13.56 20.11
CA LEU A 119 -2.58 13.69 18.67
C LEU A 119 -3.60 12.65 18.19
N ARG A 120 -4.38 13.02 17.20
CA ARG A 120 -5.22 12.10 16.44
C ARG A 120 -4.39 11.33 15.42
N THR A 121 -4.78 10.09 15.17
CA THR A 121 -4.10 9.25 14.18
C THR A 121 -5.10 8.62 13.23
N ALA A 122 -4.75 8.57 11.94
CA ALA A 122 -5.54 7.90 10.92
C ALA A 122 -4.64 7.04 10.02
N LEU A 123 -5.24 5.99 9.48
CA LEU A 123 -4.61 5.14 8.47
C LEU A 123 -5.32 5.32 7.14
N ILE A 124 -4.56 5.56 6.06
CA ILE A 124 -5.06 5.63 4.68
C ILE A 124 -4.21 4.69 3.84
N THR A 125 -4.79 3.58 3.42
CA THR A 125 -4.06 2.53 2.70
C THR A 125 -4.73 2.19 1.37
N ASN A 126 -3.90 2.02 0.32
CA ASN A 126 -4.32 1.30 -0.87
C ASN A 126 -4.22 -0.19 -0.58
N ASN A 127 -5.33 -0.89 -0.69
CA ASN A 127 -5.40 -2.31 -0.38
C ASN A 127 -6.40 -3.01 -1.30
N ILE A 128 -6.46 -4.32 -1.23
CA ILE A 128 -7.36 -5.15 -2.00
C ILE A 128 -8.41 -5.79 -1.09
N ARG A 129 -9.62 -5.97 -1.59
CA ARG A 129 -10.74 -6.53 -0.80
C ARG A 129 -10.43 -7.91 -0.25
N GLU A 130 -9.76 -8.75 -1.04
CA GLU A 130 -9.42 -10.13 -0.69
C GLU A 130 -8.31 -10.24 0.37
N ALA A 131 -7.52 -9.19 0.57
CA ALA A 131 -6.60 -9.13 1.71
C ALA A 131 -7.34 -8.95 3.05
N GLY A 132 -8.53 -8.36 3.01
CA GLY A 132 -9.56 -8.36 4.03
C GLY A 132 -9.06 -8.30 5.48
N ASP A 133 -9.49 -9.29 6.26
CA ASP A 133 -9.16 -9.36 7.67
C ASP A 133 -7.69 -9.69 7.96
N GLN A 134 -6.95 -10.26 7.01
CA GLN A 134 -5.56 -10.70 7.24
C GLN A 134 -4.61 -9.53 7.51
N TRP A 135 -4.71 -8.45 6.73
CA TRP A 135 -3.87 -7.28 6.97
C TRP A 135 -4.31 -6.52 8.23
N ARG A 136 -5.63 -6.47 8.47
CA ARG A 136 -6.20 -5.81 9.66
C ARG A 136 -5.76 -6.49 10.96
N ALA A 137 -5.58 -7.81 10.93
CA ALA A 137 -5.14 -8.58 12.08
C ALA A 137 -3.64 -8.42 12.42
N LYS A 138 -2.84 -7.80 11.52
CA LYS A 138 -1.39 -7.63 11.76
C LYS A 138 -1.07 -6.66 12.89
N VAL A 139 -1.92 -5.68 13.15
CA VAL A 139 -1.75 -4.68 14.21
C VAL A 139 -3.10 -4.35 14.85
N PRO A 140 -3.13 -3.88 16.11
CA PRO A 140 -4.37 -3.52 16.80
C PRO A 140 -4.91 -2.18 16.27
N LEU A 141 -5.55 -2.18 15.10
CA LEU A 141 -5.99 -0.97 14.40
C LEU A 141 -6.85 -0.04 15.26
N ASP A 142 -7.81 -0.59 16.01
CA ASP A 142 -8.74 0.18 16.86
C ASP A 142 -8.02 0.89 18.02
N GLU A 143 -6.89 0.35 18.46
CA GLU A 143 -6.04 0.98 19.47
C GLU A 143 -5.19 2.10 18.86
N LEU A 144 -4.73 1.90 17.64
CA LEU A 144 -3.74 2.77 17.00
C LEU A 144 -4.36 3.93 16.21
N PHE A 145 -5.58 3.79 15.70
CA PHE A 145 -6.16 4.76 14.78
C PHE A 145 -7.59 5.15 15.15
N ASP A 146 -7.90 6.44 15.04
CA ASP A 146 -9.26 6.96 15.19
C ASP A 146 -10.10 6.68 13.92
N VAL A 147 -9.41 6.61 12.77
CA VAL A 147 -10.02 6.36 11.45
C VAL A 147 -9.11 5.47 10.62
N VAL A 148 -9.69 4.48 9.95
CA VAL A 148 -9.03 3.61 8.98
C VAL A 148 -9.76 3.69 7.65
N ILE A 149 -9.07 4.17 6.62
CA ILE A 149 -9.57 4.27 5.25
C ILE A 149 -8.86 3.24 4.40
N ASP A 150 -9.63 2.31 3.88
CA ASP A 150 -9.21 1.24 2.96
C ASP A 150 -9.76 1.56 1.57
N SER A 151 -8.89 1.73 0.58
CA SER A 151 -9.27 2.10 -0.79
C SER A 151 -10.33 1.18 -1.39
N SER A 152 -10.19 -0.12 -1.17
CA SER A 152 -11.12 -1.12 -1.71
C SER A 152 -12.53 -1.06 -1.10
N ALA A 153 -12.66 -0.46 0.09
CA ALA A 153 -13.95 -0.26 0.75
C ALA A 153 -14.62 1.06 0.37
N VAL A 154 -13.81 2.11 0.10
CA VAL A 154 -14.35 3.44 -0.22
C VAL A 154 -14.45 3.72 -1.72
N GLY A 155 -13.86 2.87 -2.56
CA GLY A 155 -13.87 3.03 -4.03
C GLY A 155 -12.94 4.14 -4.55
N LEU A 156 -12.00 4.59 -3.73
CA LEU A 156 -11.02 5.63 -4.07
C LEU A 156 -9.64 5.20 -3.62
N ARG A 157 -8.63 5.41 -4.46
CA ARG A 157 -7.23 5.08 -4.12
C ARG A 157 -6.33 6.32 -4.14
N LYS A 158 -5.26 6.30 -3.37
CA LYS A 158 -4.18 7.28 -3.51
C LYS A 158 -3.51 7.12 -4.90
N PRO A 159 -3.12 8.20 -5.59
CA PRO A 159 -3.07 9.60 -5.15
C PRO A 159 -4.34 10.42 -5.48
N ASN A 160 -5.47 9.78 -5.80
CA ASN A 160 -6.72 10.47 -6.08
C ASN A 160 -7.16 11.24 -4.81
N PRO A 161 -7.46 12.55 -4.90
CA PRO A 161 -7.87 13.37 -3.77
C PRO A 161 -9.25 13.00 -3.21
#